data_69cb89908975862fb7cffe73e94e2b47
#
_entry.id   69cb89908975862fb7cffe73e94e2b47
#
_cell.length_a   1.000
_cell.length_b   1.000
_cell.length_c   1.000
_cell.angle_alpha   90.00
_cell.angle_beta   90.00
_cell.angle_gamma   90.00
#
_symmetry.space_group_name_H-M   'P 1'
#
loop_
_entity.id
_entity.type
_entity.pdbx_description
1 polymer ?
#
loop_
_entity_poly.entity_id
_entity_poly.type
_entity_poly.pdbx_seq_one_letter_code
_entity_poly.pdbx_strand_id
1 'polypeptide(L)'
;MTIKKIISSGALGAESAALDIAIRLKISYGGFAIASPILDIERRNHRYHLTRKAFQSPQSRDEANLHTSEGTLIFSHGILTDYLDYIQTYAQTHAHPCLHIDLGQSPPLNAAFQIDRWVRRHTIETLFITGATMLEDGLIYQATYNALYSFLMIGKETYPSQENNKATAHNKPWPRTVDAAVQRLIEELSLKDKATIANMSASELAPLNNSLGSHIRNWFGLDADNHTLLWSCAKEAGKTALTEKEASAIIISCLALELEKTHKLRML
;
A
#
# COMPACT_ATOMS: atom_id res chain seq x y z
N MET A 1 -12.29 5.03 -2.27
CA MET A 1 -11.87 6.37 -1.81
C MET A 1 -10.53 6.67 -2.44
N THR A 2 -10.29 7.86 -2.97
CA THR A 2 -9.10 8.14 -3.79
C THR A 2 -8.31 9.26 -3.15
N ILE A 3 -7.01 9.08 -2.96
CA ILE A 3 -6.11 10.16 -2.54
C ILE A 3 -6.14 11.25 -3.61
N LYS A 4 -6.50 12.46 -3.20
CA LYS A 4 -6.56 13.64 -4.05
C LYS A 4 -5.25 14.40 -4.09
N LYS A 5 -4.49 14.37 -2.98
CA LYS A 5 -3.24 15.13 -2.86
C LYS A 5 -2.22 14.42 -2.00
N ILE A 6 -0.96 14.46 -2.43
CA ILE A 6 0.20 14.01 -1.67
C ILE A 6 1.01 15.24 -1.24
N ILE A 7 1.29 15.32 0.06
CA ILE A 7 2.16 16.31 0.68
C ILE A 7 3.47 15.65 1.03
N SER A 8 4.59 16.29 0.73
CA SER A 8 5.92 15.82 1.13
C SER A 8 6.94 16.96 1.04
N SER A 9 8.08 16.85 1.73
CA SER A 9 9.13 17.86 1.68
C SER A 9 10.15 17.65 0.56
N GLY A 10 10.14 16.47 -0.05
CA GLY A 10 10.99 16.13 -1.19
C GLY A 10 12.43 15.76 -0.84
N ALA A 11 12.73 15.44 0.42
CA ALA A 11 14.02 14.88 0.80
C ALA A 11 14.29 13.55 0.06
N LEU A 12 15.56 13.26 -0.22
CA LEU A 12 15.94 12.04 -0.93
C LEU A 12 15.61 10.80 -0.08
N GLY A 13 14.81 9.90 -0.61
CA GLY A 13 14.38 8.68 0.05
C GLY A 13 12.87 8.49 -0.08
N ALA A 14 12.19 8.19 1.03
CA ALA A 14 10.75 7.96 1.06
C ALA A 14 9.95 9.16 0.51
N GLU A 15 10.35 10.37 0.83
CA GLU A 15 9.68 11.60 0.44
C GLU A 15 9.76 11.87 -1.06
N SER A 16 10.94 11.71 -1.67
CA SER A 16 11.09 11.86 -3.13
C SER A 16 10.37 10.76 -3.89
N ALA A 17 10.31 9.53 -3.35
CA ALA A 17 9.52 8.45 -3.93
C ALA A 17 8.02 8.78 -3.96
N ALA A 18 7.50 9.42 -2.90
CA ALA A 18 6.11 9.86 -2.83
C ALA A 18 5.77 10.92 -3.88
N LEU A 19 6.64 11.89 -4.10
CA LEU A 19 6.43 12.93 -5.12
C LEU A 19 6.56 12.36 -6.54
N ASP A 20 7.53 11.48 -6.77
CA ASP A 20 7.71 10.84 -8.07
C ASP A 20 6.51 9.99 -8.48
N ILE A 21 5.93 9.26 -7.52
CA ILE A 21 4.72 8.48 -7.80
C ILE A 21 3.50 9.37 -8.02
N ALA A 22 3.39 10.49 -7.29
CA ALA A 22 2.32 11.46 -7.50
C ALA A 22 2.38 12.06 -8.93
N ILE A 23 3.57 12.44 -9.38
CA ILE A 23 3.80 12.94 -10.74
C ILE A 23 3.43 11.87 -11.78
N ARG A 24 3.93 10.64 -11.60
CA ARG A 24 3.67 9.53 -12.52
C ARG A 24 2.17 9.23 -12.67
N LEU A 25 1.43 9.27 -11.57
CA LEU A 25 0.01 8.93 -11.54
C LEU A 25 -0.90 10.15 -11.71
N LYS A 26 -0.32 11.34 -11.97
CA LYS A 26 -1.05 12.61 -12.13
C LYS A 26 -1.94 12.95 -10.92
N ILE A 27 -1.46 12.64 -9.71
CA ILE A 27 -2.08 13.03 -8.45
C ILE A 27 -1.54 14.42 -8.08
N SER A 28 -2.40 15.30 -7.58
CA SER A 28 -1.98 16.59 -7.06
C SER A 28 -0.94 16.40 -5.95
N TYR A 29 0.12 17.21 -5.95
CA TYR A 29 1.14 17.14 -4.92
C TYR A 29 1.59 18.53 -4.48
N GLY A 30 2.27 18.60 -3.37
CA GLY A 30 2.84 19.81 -2.82
C GLY A 30 3.52 19.55 -1.49
N GLY A 31 3.66 20.59 -0.71
CA GLY A 31 4.27 20.56 0.62
C GLY A 31 5.25 21.70 0.80
N PHE A 32 5.78 21.78 2.01
CA PHE A 32 6.79 22.76 2.37
C PHE A 32 8.18 22.16 2.30
N ALA A 33 9.11 22.91 1.73
CA ALA A 33 10.54 22.62 1.77
C ALA A 33 11.28 23.79 2.45
N ILE A 34 12.43 23.51 3.05
CA ILE A 34 13.27 24.53 3.66
C ILE A 34 13.91 25.37 2.56
N ALA A 35 13.76 26.69 2.64
CA ALA A 35 14.54 27.61 1.82
C ALA A 35 15.96 27.66 2.37
N SER A 36 16.91 27.09 1.67
CA SER A 36 18.35 27.17 2.02
C SER A 36 19.11 27.94 0.95
N PRO A 37 19.77 29.06 1.31
CA PRO A 37 20.58 29.78 0.33
C PRO A 37 21.95 29.12 0.05
N ILE A 38 22.35 28.11 0.81
CA ILE A 38 23.74 27.63 0.86
C ILE A 38 23.95 26.26 0.23
N LEU A 39 22.90 25.47 -0.04
CA LEU A 39 23.09 24.13 -0.55
C LEU A 39 22.67 24.02 -2.03
N ASP A 40 23.63 23.78 -2.90
CA ASP A 40 23.47 23.32 -4.29
C ASP A 40 22.61 22.02 -4.43
N ILE A 41 22.11 21.50 -3.34
CA ILE A 41 20.99 20.54 -3.27
C ILE A 41 19.75 21.11 -3.98
N GLU A 42 19.67 22.41 -4.14
CA GLU A 42 18.63 23.13 -4.91
C GLU A 42 18.45 22.65 -6.34
N ARG A 43 19.47 22.20 -7.03
CA ARG A 43 19.33 21.69 -8.41
C ARG A 43 18.47 20.42 -8.49
N ARG A 44 18.43 19.62 -7.44
CA ARG A 44 17.57 18.41 -7.39
C ARG A 44 16.15 18.72 -6.96
N ASN A 45 15.96 19.74 -6.11
CA ASN A 45 14.64 20.15 -5.62
C ASN A 45 13.84 21.00 -6.63
N HIS A 46 14.43 21.46 -7.72
CA HIS A 46 13.68 22.09 -8.83
C HIS A 46 12.76 21.13 -9.58
N ARG A 47 12.92 19.81 -9.35
CA ARG A 47 12.05 18.81 -9.96
C ARG A 47 10.62 18.87 -9.41
N TYR A 48 10.45 19.34 -8.16
CA TYR A 48 9.17 19.39 -7.47
C TYR A 48 8.75 20.85 -7.24
N HIS A 49 7.47 21.15 -7.52
CA HIS A 49 6.87 22.44 -7.23
C HIS A 49 6.42 22.51 -5.76
N LEU A 50 7.37 22.72 -4.85
CA LEU A 50 7.13 22.83 -3.41
C LEU A 50 7.16 24.27 -2.96
N THR A 51 6.37 24.59 -1.91
CA THR A 51 6.40 25.92 -1.27
C THR A 51 7.62 26.02 -0.37
N ARG A 52 8.54 26.91 -0.72
CA ARG A 52 9.76 27.14 0.07
C ARG A 52 9.50 28.19 1.13
N LYS A 53 9.82 27.86 2.38
CA LYS A 53 9.74 28.76 3.54
C LYS A 53 10.99 28.66 4.39
N ALA A 54 11.29 29.74 5.11
CA ALA A 54 12.32 29.73 6.15
C ALA A 54 11.77 29.00 7.39
N PHE A 55 12.15 27.74 7.56
CA PHE A 55 11.88 26.97 8.76
C PHE A 55 13.17 26.92 9.61
N GLN A 56 13.00 26.91 10.93
CA GLN A 56 14.12 26.84 11.86
C GLN A 56 14.76 25.44 11.88
N SER A 57 13.99 24.42 11.57
CA SER A 57 14.44 23.03 11.59
C SER A 57 13.62 22.17 10.60
N PRO A 58 14.13 20.98 10.24
CA PRO A 58 13.34 19.98 9.53
C PRO A 58 12.06 19.57 10.26
N GLN A 59 12.08 19.54 11.60
CA GLN A 59 10.90 19.23 12.42
C GLN A 59 9.77 20.25 12.17
N SER A 60 10.05 21.55 12.31
CA SER A 60 9.04 22.60 12.10
C SER A 60 8.48 22.63 10.68
N ARG A 61 9.27 22.22 9.68
CA ARG A 61 8.80 22.00 8.31
C ARG A 61 7.80 20.86 8.24
N ASP A 62 8.11 19.72 8.86
CA ASP A 62 7.27 18.52 8.77
C ASP A 62 6.01 18.65 9.65
N GLU A 63 6.08 19.36 10.76
CA GLU A 63 4.90 19.80 11.50
C GLU A 63 3.95 20.63 10.61
N ALA A 64 4.50 21.57 9.85
CA ALA A 64 3.70 22.36 8.91
C ALA A 64 3.10 21.52 7.78
N ASN A 65 3.84 20.53 7.25
CA ASN A 65 3.33 19.58 6.28
C ASN A 65 2.21 18.71 6.86
N LEU A 66 2.38 18.20 8.07
CA LEU A 66 1.39 17.44 8.80
C LEU A 66 0.09 18.22 8.95
N HIS A 67 0.14 19.48 9.38
CA HIS A 67 -1.05 20.33 9.54
C HIS A 67 -1.76 20.67 8.23
N THR A 68 -1.14 20.49 7.08
CA THR A 68 -1.78 20.67 5.77
C THR A 68 -2.35 19.39 5.18
N SER A 69 -2.34 18.30 5.94
CA SER A 69 -2.81 16.98 5.55
C SER A 69 -3.87 16.45 6.52
N GLU A 70 -4.56 15.39 6.13
CA GLU A 70 -5.58 14.70 6.93
C GLU A 70 -5.02 13.44 7.60
N GLY A 71 -3.82 13.01 7.18
CA GLY A 71 -3.12 11.90 7.78
C GLY A 71 -1.67 11.85 7.35
N THR A 72 -0.83 11.26 8.19
CA THR A 72 0.61 11.12 7.99
C THR A 72 0.99 9.66 7.84
N LEU A 73 1.77 9.36 6.80
CA LEU A 73 2.32 8.04 6.50
C LEU A 73 3.84 8.10 6.62
N ILE A 74 4.40 7.25 7.50
CA ILE A 74 5.84 7.19 7.75
C ILE A 74 6.38 5.85 7.23
N PHE A 75 7.43 5.91 6.41
CA PHE A 75 8.10 4.71 5.88
C PHE A 75 9.51 4.55 6.46
N SER A 76 9.84 3.34 6.91
CA SER A 76 11.20 2.95 7.30
C SER A 76 11.43 1.46 7.02
N HIS A 77 12.68 1.00 7.14
CA HIS A 77 12.98 -0.40 7.40
C HIS A 77 13.37 -0.54 8.88
N GLY A 78 12.53 -1.29 9.61
CA GLY A 78 12.71 -1.50 11.05
C GLY A 78 12.21 -0.32 11.91
N ILE A 79 12.89 -0.13 13.04
CA ILE A 79 12.53 0.82 14.09
C ILE A 79 12.68 2.26 13.58
N LEU A 80 11.78 3.14 14.00
CA LEU A 80 11.87 4.57 13.68
C LEU A 80 13.15 5.19 14.30
N THR A 81 13.79 6.07 13.52
CA THR A 81 14.84 6.95 14.06
C THR A 81 14.22 7.99 15.00
N ASP A 82 15.05 8.60 15.86
CA ASP A 82 14.60 9.64 16.80
C ASP A 82 13.78 10.74 16.11
N TYR A 83 14.16 11.10 14.89
CA TYR A 83 13.46 12.10 14.09
C TYR A 83 12.07 11.63 13.65
N LEU A 84 11.94 10.41 13.13
CA LEU A 84 10.66 9.86 12.67
C LEU A 84 9.75 9.51 13.85
N ASP A 85 10.30 9.06 14.96
CA ASP A 85 9.58 8.84 16.21
C ASP A 85 9.00 10.15 16.76
N TYR A 86 9.79 11.24 16.69
CA TYR A 86 9.30 12.58 17.01
C TYR A 86 8.06 12.95 16.16
N ILE A 87 8.11 12.76 14.83
CA ILE A 87 6.98 13.08 13.95
C ILE A 87 5.75 12.22 14.28
N GLN A 88 5.95 10.94 14.58
CA GLN A 88 4.87 10.05 15.01
C GLN A 88 4.24 10.51 16.33
N THR A 89 5.06 10.82 17.32
CA THR A 89 4.62 11.32 18.63
C THR A 89 3.91 12.67 18.50
N TYR A 90 4.43 13.57 17.67
CA TYR A 90 3.80 14.86 17.38
C TYR A 90 2.41 14.68 16.77
N ALA A 91 2.27 13.79 15.79
CA ALA A 91 0.97 13.46 15.19
C ALA A 91 -0.01 12.93 16.24
N GLN A 92 0.43 12.01 17.10
CA GLN A 92 -0.41 11.43 18.16
C GLN A 92 -0.87 12.47 19.18
N THR A 93 0.01 13.38 19.62
CA THR A 93 -0.33 14.43 20.58
C THR A 93 -1.32 15.44 20.02
N HIS A 94 -1.38 15.60 18.70
CA HIS A 94 -2.33 16.46 18.00
C HIS A 94 -3.58 15.73 17.47
N ALA A 95 -3.80 14.48 17.91
CA ALA A 95 -4.91 13.64 17.44
C ALA A 95 -4.97 13.53 15.90
N HIS A 96 -3.82 13.66 15.23
CA HIS A 96 -3.69 13.56 13.78
C HIS A 96 -3.46 12.09 13.38
N PRO A 97 -4.25 11.52 12.46
CA PRO A 97 -4.05 10.15 12.01
C PRO A 97 -2.63 9.91 11.51
N CYS A 98 -1.94 8.94 12.09
CA CYS A 98 -0.58 8.59 11.70
C CYS A 98 -0.43 7.08 11.59
N LEU A 99 0.21 6.61 10.52
CA LEU A 99 0.52 5.21 10.28
C LEU A 99 2.00 5.05 9.93
N HIS A 100 2.69 4.23 10.68
CA HIS A 100 4.05 3.77 10.35
C HIS A 100 3.97 2.45 9.58
N ILE A 101 4.71 2.36 8.48
CA ILE A 101 4.92 1.14 7.68
C ILE A 101 6.38 0.75 7.74
N ASP A 102 6.66 -0.35 8.43
CA ASP A 102 7.96 -1.01 8.39
C ASP A 102 8.03 -1.87 7.12
N LEU A 103 8.78 -1.39 6.14
CA LEU A 103 8.97 -2.05 4.84
C LEU A 103 9.87 -3.29 4.92
N GLY A 104 10.60 -3.47 6.03
CA GLY A 104 11.34 -4.69 6.34
C GLY A 104 10.42 -5.85 6.71
N GLN A 105 9.27 -5.54 7.30
CA GLN A 105 8.25 -6.51 7.72
C GLN A 105 7.04 -6.57 6.79
N SER A 106 6.86 -5.55 5.96
CA SER A 106 5.69 -5.40 5.08
C SER A 106 6.10 -5.39 3.62
N PRO A 107 6.00 -6.51 2.90
CA PRO A 107 6.12 -6.52 1.44
C PRO A 107 5.18 -5.49 0.79
N PRO A 108 5.50 -4.97 -0.42
CA PRO A 108 4.78 -3.84 -1.03
C PRO A 108 3.27 -3.98 -1.06
N LEU A 109 2.76 -5.18 -1.36
CA LEU A 109 1.32 -5.44 -1.40
C LEU A 109 0.70 -5.41 0.00
N ASN A 110 1.37 -5.97 1.01
CA ASN A 110 0.91 -5.91 2.40
C ASN A 110 0.88 -4.48 2.92
N ALA A 111 1.91 -3.70 2.64
CA ALA A 111 1.97 -2.27 2.94
C ALA A 111 0.79 -1.53 2.28
N ALA A 112 0.53 -1.80 1.00
CA ALA A 112 -0.56 -1.20 0.24
C ALA A 112 -1.93 -1.46 0.89
N PHE A 113 -2.22 -2.68 1.33
CA PHE A 113 -3.48 -3.00 2.00
C PHE A 113 -3.60 -2.39 3.40
N GLN A 114 -2.49 -2.33 4.16
CA GLN A 114 -2.48 -1.63 5.44
C GLN A 114 -2.83 -0.16 5.25
N ILE A 115 -2.21 0.50 4.25
CA ILE A 115 -2.44 1.90 3.91
C ILE A 115 -3.90 2.10 3.45
N ASP A 116 -4.43 1.27 2.53
CA ASP A 116 -5.80 1.39 2.02
C ASP A 116 -6.84 1.30 3.15
N ARG A 117 -6.69 0.30 4.03
CA ARG A 117 -7.58 0.13 5.18
C ARG A 117 -7.55 1.34 6.10
N TRP A 118 -6.36 1.85 6.40
CA TRP A 118 -6.17 2.98 7.29
C TRP A 118 -6.72 4.29 6.66
N VAL A 119 -6.41 4.55 5.39
CA VAL A 119 -6.94 5.70 4.63
C VAL A 119 -8.46 5.71 4.61
N ARG A 120 -9.08 4.54 4.36
CA ARG A 120 -10.56 4.42 4.36
C ARG A 120 -11.15 4.64 5.75
N ARG A 121 -10.52 4.07 6.78
CA ARG A 121 -10.99 4.21 8.17
C ARG A 121 -11.01 5.66 8.63
N HIS A 122 -10.02 6.45 8.21
CA HIS A 122 -9.86 7.85 8.62
C HIS A 122 -10.34 8.85 7.57
N THR A 123 -10.89 8.38 6.45
CA THR A 123 -11.44 9.21 5.35
C THR A 123 -10.41 10.19 4.76
N ILE A 124 -9.14 9.77 4.64
CA ILE A 124 -8.02 10.61 4.22
C ILE A 124 -8.04 10.81 2.71
N GLU A 125 -8.02 12.05 2.26
CA GLU A 125 -7.88 12.45 0.86
C GLU A 125 -6.56 13.20 0.59
N THR A 126 -6.04 13.89 1.61
CA THR A 126 -4.74 14.58 1.57
C THR A 126 -3.77 13.90 2.51
N LEU A 127 -2.72 13.30 1.95
CA LEU A 127 -1.79 12.44 2.68
C LEU A 127 -0.40 13.07 2.74
N PHE A 128 0.11 13.34 3.95
CA PHE A 128 1.52 13.67 4.16
C PHE A 128 2.33 12.38 4.21
N ILE A 129 3.42 12.34 3.43
CA ILE A 129 4.33 11.19 3.36
C ILE A 129 5.72 11.65 3.72
N THR A 130 6.29 10.99 4.72
CA THR A 130 7.68 11.14 5.17
C THR A 130 8.28 9.76 5.46
N GLY A 131 9.56 9.72 5.83
CA GLY A 131 10.24 8.47 6.17
C GLY A 131 11.75 8.59 6.09
N ALA A 132 12.43 7.46 6.16
CA ALA A 132 13.89 7.40 6.12
C ALA A 132 14.45 8.04 4.84
N THR A 133 15.63 8.63 4.98
CA THR A 133 16.37 9.21 3.85
C THR A 133 17.24 8.15 3.18
N MET A 134 17.67 8.40 1.94
CA MET A 134 18.62 7.53 1.23
C MET A 134 20.01 7.47 1.90
N LEU A 135 20.33 8.42 2.76
CA LEU A 135 21.60 8.39 3.53
C LEU A 135 21.50 7.41 4.69
N GLU A 136 20.32 7.27 5.29
CA GLU A 136 20.04 6.31 6.37
C GLU A 136 19.80 4.91 5.82
N ASP A 137 19.13 4.83 4.65
CA ASP A 137 18.69 3.58 4.04
C ASP A 137 18.66 3.69 2.52
N GLY A 138 19.64 3.13 1.84
CA GLY A 138 19.77 3.18 0.39
C GLY A 138 18.63 2.49 -0.39
N LEU A 139 17.83 1.64 0.26
CA LEU A 139 16.73 0.90 -0.37
C LEU A 139 15.38 1.57 -0.18
N ILE A 140 15.27 2.54 0.72
CA ILE A 140 14.00 3.13 1.14
C ILE A 140 13.20 3.76 -0.01
N TYR A 141 13.88 4.44 -0.94
CA TYR A 141 13.22 5.05 -2.09
C TYR A 141 12.43 4.03 -2.90
N GLN A 142 13.10 2.94 -3.31
CA GLN A 142 12.47 1.94 -4.16
C GLN A 142 11.37 1.16 -3.41
N ALA A 143 11.60 0.87 -2.14
CA ALA A 143 10.63 0.17 -1.30
C ALA A 143 9.35 1.02 -1.10
N THR A 144 9.51 2.30 -0.74
CA THR A 144 8.40 3.25 -0.61
C THR A 144 7.66 3.44 -1.93
N TYR A 145 8.40 3.63 -3.03
CA TYR A 145 7.80 3.77 -4.36
C TYR A 145 6.91 2.60 -4.73
N ASN A 146 7.39 1.37 -4.49
CA ASN A 146 6.63 0.15 -4.78
C ASN A 146 5.38 0.01 -3.89
N ALA A 147 5.49 0.29 -2.60
CA ALA A 147 4.37 0.24 -1.67
C ALA A 147 3.28 1.26 -2.04
N LEU A 148 3.67 2.50 -2.33
CA LEU A 148 2.75 3.55 -2.74
C LEU A 148 2.14 3.28 -4.13
N TYR A 149 2.93 2.75 -5.08
CA TYR A 149 2.41 2.37 -6.39
C TYR A 149 1.31 1.32 -6.24
N SER A 150 1.59 0.25 -5.48
CA SER A 150 0.60 -0.80 -5.22
C SER A 150 -0.65 -0.24 -4.55
N PHE A 151 -0.50 0.59 -3.50
CA PHE A 151 -1.62 1.23 -2.82
C PHE A 151 -2.47 2.10 -3.75
N LEU A 152 -1.84 3.00 -4.51
CA LEU A 152 -2.57 3.95 -5.37
C LEU A 152 -3.18 3.29 -6.61
N MET A 153 -2.68 2.14 -7.03
CA MET A 153 -3.30 1.33 -8.09
C MET A 153 -4.51 0.57 -7.57
N ILE A 154 -4.45 -0.01 -6.36
CA ILE A 154 -5.62 -0.61 -5.71
C ILE A 154 -6.74 0.43 -5.55
N GLY A 155 -6.41 1.67 -5.16
CA GLY A 155 -7.40 2.74 -4.97
C GLY A 155 -8.01 3.30 -6.27
N LYS A 156 -7.37 3.10 -7.44
CA LYS A 156 -7.91 3.52 -8.75
C LYS A 156 -8.91 2.52 -9.32
N GLU A 157 -8.82 1.28 -8.94
CA GLU A 157 -9.88 0.31 -9.19
C GLU A 157 -10.97 0.54 -8.13
N THR A 158 -11.84 1.48 -8.44
CA THR A 158 -12.99 1.89 -7.62
C THR A 158 -13.77 0.66 -7.16
N TYR A 159 -13.73 0.39 -5.85
CA TYR A 159 -14.83 -0.36 -5.24
C TYR A 159 -16.09 0.51 -5.38
N PRO A 160 -17.14 0.05 -6.03
CA PRO A 160 -18.42 0.72 -5.93
C PRO A 160 -18.86 0.60 -4.47
N SER A 161 -18.88 1.74 -3.74
CA SER A 161 -19.70 1.88 -2.54
C SER A 161 -21.08 1.34 -2.87
N GLN A 162 -21.63 0.53 -1.97
CA GLN A 162 -23.03 0.08 -2.04
C GLN A 162 -23.95 1.29 -2.00
N GLU A 163 -24.17 1.91 -3.16
CA GLU A 163 -25.40 2.64 -3.48
C GLU A 163 -25.42 2.88 -4.99
N ASN A 164 -26.47 2.30 -5.61
CA ASN A 164 -26.88 2.39 -7.01
C ASN A 164 -26.18 1.46 -8.02
N ASN A 165 -26.79 0.28 -8.16
CA ASN A 165 -26.86 -0.48 -9.41
C ASN A 165 -27.05 0.44 -10.62
N LYS A 166 -26.02 0.52 -11.51
CA LYS A 166 -26.16 0.30 -12.95
C LYS A 166 -24.83 0.42 -13.66
N ALA A 167 -24.33 -0.74 -14.07
CA ALA A 167 -23.56 -1.02 -15.30
C ALA A 167 -22.45 -0.04 -15.70
N THR A 168 -21.16 -0.41 -15.42
CA THR A 168 -20.19 -0.63 -16.50
C THR A 168 -18.85 -1.11 -15.90
N ALA A 169 -18.30 -2.20 -16.45
CA ALA A 169 -16.93 -2.64 -16.49
C ALA A 169 -16.36 -3.55 -15.39
N HIS A 170 -17.12 -4.34 -14.63
CA HIS A 170 -16.69 -5.65 -14.17
C HIS A 170 -17.85 -6.64 -14.21
N ASN A 171 -18.31 -6.90 -15.43
CA ASN A 171 -19.39 -7.86 -15.69
C ASN A 171 -18.88 -9.31 -15.79
N LYS A 172 -17.76 -9.63 -15.10
CA LYS A 172 -17.41 -11.05 -14.90
C LYS A 172 -18.09 -11.49 -13.60
N PRO A 173 -18.98 -12.50 -13.68
CA PRO A 173 -19.63 -13.05 -12.48
C PRO A 173 -18.57 -13.52 -11.49
N TRP A 174 -18.89 -13.52 -10.21
CA TRP A 174 -17.99 -14.04 -9.16
C TRP A 174 -17.46 -15.42 -9.54
N PRO A 175 -16.17 -15.71 -9.27
CA PRO A 175 -15.61 -17.03 -9.52
C PRO A 175 -16.36 -18.06 -8.68
N ARG A 176 -16.64 -19.20 -9.26
CA ARG A 176 -17.40 -20.28 -8.61
C ARG A 176 -16.51 -21.42 -8.14
N THR A 177 -15.24 -21.42 -8.58
CA THR A 177 -14.25 -22.45 -8.22
C THR A 177 -12.95 -21.80 -7.76
N VAL A 178 -12.14 -22.56 -7.00
CA VAL A 178 -10.81 -22.11 -6.57
C VAL A 178 -9.94 -21.78 -7.78
N ASP A 179 -9.93 -22.63 -8.81
CA ASP A 179 -9.14 -22.39 -10.01
C ASP A 179 -9.52 -21.09 -10.72
N ALA A 180 -10.82 -20.81 -10.86
CA ALA A 180 -11.28 -19.56 -11.46
C ALA A 180 -10.90 -18.34 -10.62
N ALA A 181 -10.91 -18.47 -9.30
CA ALA A 181 -10.47 -17.42 -8.39
C ALA A 181 -8.95 -17.17 -8.51
N VAL A 182 -8.16 -18.24 -8.55
CA VAL A 182 -6.69 -18.19 -8.72
C VAL A 182 -6.32 -17.56 -10.06
N GLN A 183 -6.93 -18.00 -11.16
CA GLN A 183 -6.66 -17.41 -12.49
C GLN A 183 -6.98 -15.92 -12.53
N ARG A 184 -8.08 -15.52 -11.92
CA ARG A 184 -8.46 -14.12 -11.85
C ARG A 184 -7.48 -13.27 -11.02
N LEU A 185 -6.96 -13.81 -9.93
CA LEU A 185 -5.88 -13.18 -9.17
C LEU A 185 -4.59 -13.09 -9.99
N ILE A 186 -4.24 -14.14 -10.74
CA ILE A 186 -3.07 -14.13 -11.63
C ILE A 186 -3.21 -13.06 -12.72
N GLU A 187 -4.38 -12.87 -13.30
CA GLU A 187 -4.62 -11.82 -14.31
C GLU A 187 -4.37 -10.41 -13.73
N GLU A 188 -4.76 -10.16 -12.50
CA GLU A 188 -4.73 -8.84 -11.85
C GLU A 188 -3.40 -8.50 -11.16
N LEU A 189 -2.68 -9.52 -10.65
CA LEU A 189 -1.43 -9.29 -9.93
C LEU A 189 -0.30 -8.81 -10.86
N SER A 190 0.49 -7.87 -10.39
CA SER A 190 1.71 -7.46 -11.09
C SER A 190 2.73 -8.60 -11.16
N LEU A 191 3.62 -8.58 -12.16
CA LEU A 191 4.68 -9.60 -12.30
C LEU A 191 5.54 -9.69 -11.03
N LYS A 192 5.79 -8.58 -10.38
CA LYS A 192 6.56 -8.51 -9.13
C LYS A 192 5.83 -9.18 -7.98
N ASP A 193 4.52 -8.94 -7.83
CA ASP A 193 3.73 -9.55 -6.76
C ASP A 193 3.61 -11.06 -6.97
N LYS A 194 3.44 -11.49 -8.22
CA LYS A 194 3.50 -12.91 -8.59
C LYS A 194 4.81 -13.56 -8.18
N ALA A 195 5.96 -12.94 -8.51
CA ALA A 195 7.27 -13.43 -8.12
C ALA A 195 7.45 -13.43 -6.59
N THR A 196 6.94 -12.41 -5.90
CA THR A 196 6.99 -12.33 -4.44
C THR A 196 6.20 -13.47 -3.81
N ILE A 197 4.95 -13.68 -4.20
CA ILE A 197 4.09 -14.76 -3.67
C ILE A 197 4.67 -16.13 -4.00
N ALA A 198 5.22 -16.32 -5.22
CA ALA A 198 5.83 -17.57 -5.67
C ALA A 198 7.02 -18.01 -4.81
N ASN A 199 7.69 -17.08 -4.14
CA ASN A 199 8.88 -17.35 -3.32
C ASN A 199 8.60 -17.31 -1.80
N MET A 200 7.35 -17.11 -1.40
CA MET A 200 6.95 -17.12 0.01
C MET A 200 6.84 -18.52 0.56
N SER A 201 7.34 -18.71 1.78
CA SER A 201 7.10 -19.92 2.57
C SER A 201 5.66 -19.96 3.12
N ALA A 202 5.20 -21.11 3.56
CA ALA A 202 3.88 -21.25 4.17
C ALA A 202 3.67 -20.33 5.40
N SER A 203 4.73 -20.06 6.17
CA SER A 203 4.70 -19.14 7.31
C SER A 203 4.55 -17.67 6.89
N GLU A 204 5.06 -17.31 5.73
CA GLU A 204 4.94 -15.95 5.16
C GLU A 204 3.58 -15.75 4.46
N LEU A 205 2.97 -16.81 3.94
CA LEU A 205 1.62 -16.75 3.36
C LEU A 205 0.52 -16.54 4.40
N ALA A 206 0.70 -17.05 5.63
CA ALA A 206 -0.32 -16.94 6.68
C ALA A 206 -0.72 -15.49 7.02
N PRO A 207 0.21 -14.54 7.19
CA PRO A 207 -0.13 -13.11 7.38
C PRO A 207 -0.86 -12.49 6.19
N LEU A 208 -0.62 -12.96 4.95
CA LEU A 208 -1.32 -12.47 3.75
C LEU A 208 -2.84 -12.65 3.85
N ASN A 209 -3.32 -13.63 4.61
CA ASN A 209 -4.76 -13.85 4.77
C ASN A 209 -5.45 -12.71 5.53
N ASN A 210 -4.73 -11.89 6.28
CA ASN A 210 -5.31 -10.71 6.92
C ASN A 210 -5.47 -9.52 5.94
N SER A 211 -4.64 -9.45 4.91
CA SER A 211 -4.63 -8.38 3.90
C SER A 211 -5.25 -8.84 2.57
N LEU A 212 -4.54 -9.66 1.81
CA LEU A 212 -5.02 -10.21 0.54
C LEU A 212 -6.28 -11.07 0.72
N GLY A 213 -6.36 -11.83 1.81
CA GLY A 213 -7.55 -12.62 2.12
C GLY A 213 -8.80 -11.78 2.36
N SER A 214 -8.66 -10.61 3.02
CA SER A 214 -9.79 -9.67 3.17
C SER A 214 -10.24 -9.12 1.82
N HIS A 215 -9.28 -8.82 0.93
CA HIS A 215 -9.58 -8.39 -0.43
C HIS A 215 -10.30 -9.49 -1.23
N ILE A 216 -9.79 -10.72 -1.18
CA ILE A 216 -10.38 -11.89 -1.85
C ILE A 216 -11.82 -12.09 -1.38
N ARG A 217 -12.07 -12.05 -0.07
CA ARG A 217 -13.42 -12.25 0.49
C ARG A 217 -14.42 -11.24 -0.06
N ASN A 218 -14.02 -9.97 -0.06
CA ASN A 218 -14.88 -8.91 -0.58
C ASN A 218 -15.03 -9.00 -2.10
N TRP A 219 -13.91 -9.13 -2.85
CA TRP A 219 -13.91 -9.10 -4.32
C TRP A 219 -14.64 -10.30 -4.94
N PHE A 220 -14.49 -11.47 -4.34
CA PHE A 220 -15.15 -12.69 -4.83
C PHE A 220 -16.48 -12.97 -4.16
N GLY A 221 -16.95 -12.05 -3.31
CA GLY A 221 -18.26 -12.14 -2.68
C GLY A 221 -18.37 -13.24 -1.62
N LEU A 222 -17.25 -13.69 -1.02
CA LEU A 222 -17.31 -14.67 0.06
C LEU A 222 -18.03 -14.10 1.30
N ASP A 223 -17.85 -12.79 1.56
CA ASP A 223 -18.58 -12.07 2.62
C ASP A 223 -20.02 -11.66 2.17
N ALA A 224 -20.42 -11.98 0.92
CA ALA A 224 -21.69 -11.58 0.29
C ALA A 224 -22.38 -12.75 -0.43
N ASP A 225 -22.41 -13.91 0.21
CA ASP A 225 -23.19 -15.11 -0.20
C ASP A 225 -22.69 -15.88 -1.44
N ASN A 226 -21.40 -15.80 -1.81
CA ASN A 226 -20.82 -16.69 -2.82
C ASN A 226 -20.59 -18.11 -2.26
N HIS A 227 -21.67 -18.77 -1.86
CA HIS A 227 -21.63 -20.12 -1.30
C HIS A 227 -21.00 -21.15 -2.27
N THR A 228 -21.09 -20.93 -3.58
CA THR A 228 -20.51 -21.83 -4.58
C THR A 228 -18.98 -21.86 -4.50
N LEU A 229 -18.34 -20.69 -4.34
CA LEU A 229 -16.89 -20.59 -4.15
C LEU A 229 -16.49 -21.15 -2.79
N LEU A 230 -17.25 -20.83 -1.75
CA LEU A 230 -17.02 -21.34 -0.39
C LEU A 230 -17.03 -22.86 -0.36
N TRP A 231 -18.02 -23.48 -1.03
CA TRP A 231 -18.10 -24.94 -1.18
C TRP A 231 -16.92 -25.50 -1.99
N SER A 232 -16.51 -24.82 -3.06
CA SER A 232 -15.32 -25.22 -3.85
C SER A 232 -14.05 -25.20 -2.99
N CYS A 233 -13.88 -24.20 -2.14
CA CYS A 233 -12.74 -24.14 -1.20
C CYS A 233 -12.81 -25.27 -0.15
N ALA A 234 -14.00 -25.59 0.36
CA ALA A 234 -14.18 -26.68 1.30
C ALA A 234 -13.79 -28.03 0.68
N LYS A 235 -14.22 -28.28 -0.56
CA LYS A 235 -13.85 -29.49 -1.33
C LYS A 235 -12.34 -29.56 -1.53
N GLU A 236 -11.68 -28.46 -1.90
CA GLU A 236 -10.23 -28.41 -2.09
C GLU A 236 -9.47 -28.73 -0.80
N ALA A 237 -9.98 -28.26 0.34
CA ALA A 237 -9.41 -28.53 1.66
C ALA A 237 -9.77 -29.92 2.24
N GLY A 238 -10.63 -30.72 1.56
CA GLY A 238 -11.13 -31.99 2.08
C GLY A 238 -12.03 -31.84 3.32
N LYS A 239 -12.69 -30.65 3.47
CA LYS A 239 -13.58 -30.32 4.59
C LYS A 239 -15.03 -30.23 4.11
N THR A 240 -15.98 -30.41 5.05
CA THR A 240 -17.41 -30.27 4.76
C THR A 240 -17.92 -28.84 4.80
N ALA A 241 -17.23 -27.97 5.55
CA ALA A 241 -17.54 -26.54 5.66
C ALA A 241 -16.28 -25.74 6.00
N LEU A 242 -16.26 -24.48 5.59
CA LEU A 242 -15.22 -23.51 5.91
C LEU A 242 -15.85 -22.17 6.26
N THR A 243 -15.15 -21.40 7.07
CA THR A 243 -15.42 -19.97 7.20
C THR A 243 -14.88 -19.22 5.99
N GLU A 244 -15.37 -18.00 5.73
CA GLU A 244 -14.91 -17.13 4.64
C GLU A 244 -13.41 -16.82 4.76
N LYS A 245 -12.91 -16.73 6.00
CA LYS A 245 -11.50 -16.52 6.31
C LYS A 245 -10.64 -17.75 5.95
N GLU A 246 -11.12 -18.95 6.23
CA GLU A 246 -10.45 -20.19 5.83
C GLU A 246 -10.48 -20.36 4.30
N ALA A 247 -11.60 -20.04 3.66
CA ALA A 247 -11.73 -20.12 2.20
C ALA A 247 -10.73 -19.18 1.50
N SER A 248 -10.58 -17.94 1.97
CA SER A 248 -9.58 -17.02 1.42
C SER A 248 -8.14 -17.52 1.62
N ALA A 249 -7.84 -18.20 2.74
CA ALA A 249 -6.53 -18.82 2.96
C ALA A 249 -6.26 -19.96 1.98
N ILE A 250 -7.24 -20.79 1.65
CA ILE A 250 -7.12 -21.85 0.63
C ILE A 250 -6.83 -21.23 -0.75
N ILE A 251 -7.55 -20.19 -1.14
CA ILE A 251 -7.31 -19.51 -2.42
C ILE A 251 -5.89 -18.95 -2.49
N ILE A 252 -5.38 -18.33 -1.41
CA ILE A 252 -4.00 -17.82 -1.34
C ILE A 252 -2.98 -18.96 -1.47
N SER A 253 -3.22 -20.08 -0.79
CA SER A 253 -2.32 -21.25 -0.86
C SER A 253 -2.28 -21.83 -2.28
N CYS A 254 -3.42 -21.98 -2.94
CA CYS A 254 -3.50 -22.44 -4.32
C CYS A 254 -2.85 -21.46 -5.31
N LEU A 255 -3.04 -20.15 -5.08
CA LEU A 255 -2.36 -19.11 -5.85
C LEU A 255 -0.84 -19.22 -5.75
N ALA A 256 -0.31 -19.38 -4.53
CA ALA A 256 1.13 -19.52 -4.32
C ALA A 256 1.69 -20.78 -5.03
N LEU A 257 1.01 -21.91 -4.94
CA LEU A 257 1.39 -23.15 -5.62
C LEU A 257 1.40 -22.99 -7.14
N GLU A 258 0.43 -22.28 -7.70
CA GLU A 258 0.36 -22.04 -9.15
C GLU A 258 1.47 -21.09 -9.62
N LEU A 259 1.72 -20.03 -8.85
CA LEU A 259 2.79 -19.08 -9.14
C LEU A 259 4.18 -19.68 -8.95
N GLU A 260 4.37 -20.62 -8.02
CA GLU A 260 5.63 -21.35 -7.85
C GLU A 260 6.06 -22.08 -9.12
N LYS A 261 5.11 -22.64 -9.87
CA LYS A 261 5.40 -23.34 -11.13
C LYS A 261 5.92 -22.40 -12.23
N THR A 262 5.50 -21.16 -12.23
CA THR A 262 5.70 -20.23 -13.36
C THR A 262 6.60 -19.03 -13.03
N HIS A 263 6.71 -18.63 -11.77
CA HIS A 263 7.37 -17.40 -11.33
C HIS A 263 8.44 -17.61 -10.24
N LYS A 264 8.78 -18.86 -9.90
CA LYS A 264 9.86 -19.12 -8.94
C LYS A 264 11.20 -18.71 -9.53
N LEU A 265 11.92 -17.84 -8.83
CA LEU A 265 13.29 -17.50 -9.18
C LEU A 265 14.17 -18.72 -9.02
N ARG A 266 14.71 -19.26 -10.11
CA ARG A 266 15.76 -20.27 -10.06
C ARG A 266 17.06 -19.55 -9.72
N MET A 267 17.63 -19.83 -8.54
CA MET A 267 19.03 -19.47 -8.29
C MET A 267 19.87 -20.34 -9.25
N LEU A 268 20.59 -19.66 -10.14
CA LEU A 268 21.64 -20.26 -11.00
C LEU A 268 22.90 -20.39 -10.17
#